data_238b337d8b1cf28cf1db2e1bf3434480
#
_entry.id   238b337d8b1cf28cf1db2e1bf3434480
#
_cell.length_a   1.000
_cell.length_b   1.000
_cell.length_c   1.000
_cell.angle_alpha   90.00
_cell.angle_beta   90.00
_cell.angle_gamma   90.00
#
_symmetry.space_group_name_H-M   'P 1'
#
loop_
_entity.id
_entity.type
_entity.pdbx_description
1 polymer ?
#
loop_
_entity_poly.entity_id
_entity_poly.type
_entity_poly.pdbx_seq_one_letter_code
_entity_poly.pdbx_strand_id
1 'polypeptide(L)'
;MSQFILYRNEDSSSNETYPYFIDVQSSLLEDLNTRLVIPLSPHSALNNTDAKRLCPVIHLDEGNFVLLTQQMTSVPKSILKTELTSLESFRYEILAAIDMLISGI
;
A
#
# COMPACT_ATOMS: atom_id res chain seq x y z
N MET A 1 1.96 13.26 8.41
CA MET A 1 2.07 12.11 7.48
C MET A 1 1.22 12.39 6.26
N SER A 2 1.74 12.08 5.10
CA SER A 2 1.08 12.42 3.84
C SER A 2 0.58 11.17 3.13
N GLN A 3 -0.49 11.34 2.36
CA GLN A 3 -1.04 10.29 1.52
C GLN A 3 0.01 9.81 0.50
N PHE A 4 0.03 8.52 0.22
CA PHE A 4 0.90 7.84 -0.76
C PHE A 4 2.38 7.80 -0.38
N ILE A 5 2.72 8.02 0.88
CA ILE A 5 4.08 7.80 1.36
C ILE A 5 4.28 6.31 1.65
N LEU A 6 5.42 5.79 1.19
CA LEU A 6 5.82 4.39 1.41
C LEU A 6 6.63 4.30 2.70
N TYR A 7 6.26 3.36 3.55
CA TYR A 7 6.95 3.10 4.81
C TYR A 7 7.51 1.69 4.84
N ARG A 8 8.66 1.53 5.50
CA ARG A 8 9.20 0.21 5.76
C ARG A 8 8.38 -0.49 6.85
N ASN A 9 8.13 -1.78 6.67
CA ASN A 9 7.55 -2.60 7.74
C ASN A 9 8.66 -2.99 8.70
N GLU A 10 8.61 -2.48 9.93
CA GLU A 10 9.63 -2.71 10.96
C GLU A 10 9.39 -3.99 11.76
N ASP A 11 8.27 -4.68 11.54
CA ASP A 11 7.92 -5.91 12.25
C ASP A 11 8.71 -7.09 11.66
N SER A 12 9.67 -7.60 12.40
CA SER A 12 10.53 -8.70 11.93
C SER A 12 9.77 -10.00 11.69
N SER A 13 8.57 -10.16 12.27
CA SER A 13 7.75 -11.35 12.07
C SER A 13 7.01 -11.35 10.74
N SER A 14 6.86 -10.21 10.09
CA SER A 14 6.07 -10.10 8.86
C SER A 14 6.78 -9.38 7.70
N ASN A 15 7.95 -8.78 7.93
CA ASN A 15 8.57 -7.92 6.92
C ASN A 15 9.17 -8.66 5.73
N GLU A 16 9.33 -9.98 5.79
CA GLU A 16 9.73 -10.75 4.61
C GLU A 16 8.55 -10.91 3.64
N THR A 17 7.35 -11.12 4.18
CA THR A 17 6.13 -11.25 3.38
C THR A 17 5.61 -9.88 2.95
N TYR A 18 5.63 -8.91 3.86
CA TYR A 18 5.12 -7.56 3.63
C TYR A 18 6.20 -6.54 3.97
N PRO A 19 7.19 -6.33 3.09
CA PRO A 19 8.32 -5.45 3.42
C PRO A 19 7.94 -3.98 3.54
N TYR A 20 6.82 -3.57 2.95
CA TYR A 20 6.42 -2.15 2.91
C TYR A 20 4.93 -1.97 3.14
N PHE A 21 4.59 -0.78 3.65
CA PHE A 21 3.22 -0.28 3.69
C PHE A 21 3.13 1.03 2.94
N ILE A 22 2.05 1.24 2.20
CA ILE A 22 1.75 2.55 1.65
C ILE A 22 0.59 3.18 2.42
N ASP A 23 0.76 4.43 2.83
CA ASP A 23 -0.27 5.22 3.50
C ASP A 23 -1.24 5.75 2.42
N VAL A 24 -2.49 5.35 2.50
CA VAL A 24 -3.50 5.79 1.53
C VAL A 24 -4.56 6.71 2.14
N GLN A 25 -4.42 7.02 3.43
CA GLN A 25 -5.38 7.86 4.11
C GLN A 25 -5.29 9.30 3.63
N SER A 26 -6.46 9.93 3.43
CA SER A 26 -6.52 11.33 3.03
C SER A 26 -5.71 12.22 3.99
N SER A 27 -4.96 13.16 3.43
CA SER A 27 -4.20 14.13 4.22
C SER A 27 -5.09 15.02 5.09
N LEU A 28 -6.38 15.11 4.76
CA LEU A 28 -7.35 15.86 5.58
C LEU A 28 -7.60 15.18 6.93
N LEU A 29 -7.21 13.90 7.07
CA LEU A 29 -7.42 13.11 8.28
C LEU A 29 -6.12 12.85 9.03
N GLU A 30 -5.12 13.68 8.83
CA GLU A 30 -3.78 13.47 9.42
C GLU A 30 -3.76 13.55 10.95
N ASP A 31 -4.76 14.19 11.56
CA ASP A 31 -4.86 14.32 13.01
C ASP A 31 -5.33 13.02 13.70
N LEU A 32 -5.81 12.05 12.95
CA LEU A 32 -6.18 10.75 13.54
C LEU A 32 -4.93 10.00 14.01
N ASN A 33 -5.08 9.24 15.08
CA ASN A 33 -3.98 8.42 15.62
C ASN A 33 -3.71 7.17 14.83
N THR A 34 -4.54 6.89 13.83
CA THR A 34 -4.40 5.73 12.96
C THR A 34 -4.21 6.19 11.51
N ARG A 35 -3.58 5.29 10.72
CA ARG A 35 -3.40 5.50 9.28
C ARG A 35 -3.94 4.30 8.55
N LEU A 36 -4.64 4.55 7.45
CA LEU A 36 -5.10 3.49 6.56
C LEU A 36 -3.98 3.14 5.61
N VAL A 37 -3.53 1.89 5.63
CA VAL A 37 -2.38 1.46 4.83
C VAL A 37 -2.72 0.21 4.02
N ILE A 38 -1.97 0.01 2.94
CA ILE A 38 -2.01 -1.20 2.13
C ILE A 38 -0.62 -1.81 2.14
N PRO A 39 -0.49 -3.12 2.48
CA PRO A 39 0.81 -3.76 2.43
C PRO A 39 1.23 -4.08 1.00
N LEU A 40 2.54 -4.06 0.76
CA LEU A 40 3.15 -4.51 -0.49
C LEU A 40 3.91 -5.81 -0.22
N SER A 41 3.82 -6.73 -1.18
CA SER A 41 4.53 -8.01 -1.13
C SER A 41 5.39 -8.18 -2.39
N PRO A 42 6.49 -8.94 -2.34
CA PRO A 42 7.28 -9.20 -3.54
C PRO A 42 6.39 -9.73 -4.67
N HIS A 43 6.67 -9.28 -5.89
CA HIS A 43 5.84 -9.60 -7.04
C HIS A 43 5.81 -11.12 -7.29
N SER A 44 4.60 -11.65 -7.45
CA SER A 44 4.37 -12.99 -7.96
C SER A 44 3.42 -12.88 -9.16
N ALA A 45 3.53 -13.81 -10.10
CA ALA A 45 2.70 -13.77 -11.29
C ALA A 45 1.23 -13.93 -10.92
N LEU A 46 0.41 -13.00 -11.42
CA LEU A 46 -1.05 -13.05 -11.30
C LEU A 46 -1.62 -13.42 -12.67
N ASN A 47 -2.47 -14.44 -12.71
CA ASN A 47 -3.03 -14.94 -13.94
C ASN A 47 -4.38 -14.35 -14.31
N ASN A 48 -5.04 -13.73 -13.33
CA ASN A 48 -6.38 -13.18 -13.49
C ASN A 48 -6.32 -11.67 -13.70
N THR A 49 -6.98 -11.16 -14.73
CA THR A 49 -7.00 -9.73 -15.05
C THR A 49 -7.62 -8.91 -13.93
N ASP A 50 -8.69 -9.42 -13.30
CA ASP A 50 -9.34 -8.72 -12.20
C ASP A 50 -8.43 -8.66 -10.97
N ALA A 51 -7.67 -9.73 -10.73
CA ALA A 51 -6.66 -9.72 -9.66
C ALA A 51 -5.58 -8.69 -9.92
N LYS A 52 -5.17 -8.49 -11.17
CA LYS A 52 -4.19 -7.46 -11.55
C LYS A 52 -4.73 -6.05 -11.35
N ARG A 53 -6.03 -5.84 -11.57
CA ARG A 53 -6.68 -4.54 -11.33
C ARG A 53 -6.78 -4.25 -9.83
N LEU A 54 -7.08 -5.27 -9.03
CA LEU A 54 -7.16 -5.16 -7.57
C LEU A 54 -5.78 -5.02 -6.94
N CYS A 55 -4.80 -5.76 -7.46
CA CYS A 55 -3.45 -5.85 -6.91
C CYS A 55 -2.43 -5.42 -7.97
N PRO A 56 -2.35 -4.12 -8.29
CA PRO A 56 -1.40 -3.65 -9.29
C PRO A 56 0.03 -3.84 -8.84
N VAL A 57 0.93 -3.98 -9.82
CA VAL A 57 2.37 -4.05 -9.56
C VAL A 57 2.92 -2.63 -9.42
N ILE A 58 3.65 -2.41 -8.35
CA ILE A 58 4.33 -1.15 -8.08
C ILE A 58 5.83 -1.37 -8.33
N HIS A 59 6.40 -0.56 -9.20
CA HIS A 59 7.81 -0.65 -9.54
C HIS A 59 8.61 0.28 -8.64
N LEU A 60 9.45 -0.30 -7.79
CA LEU A 60 10.36 0.41 -6.90
C LEU A 60 11.80 0.16 -7.34
N ASP A 61 12.74 0.93 -6.82
CA ASP A 61 14.17 0.73 -7.11
C ASP A 61 14.64 -0.66 -6.67
N GLU A 62 14.08 -1.18 -5.58
CA GLU A 62 14.42 -2.48 -5.01
C GLU A 62 13.80 -3.66 -5.77
N GLY A 63 12.89 -3.38 -6.71
CA GLY A 63 12.21 -4.42 -7.48
C GLY A 63 10.72 -4.16 -7.64
N ASN A 64 10.01 -5.19 -8.08
CA ASN A 64 8.58 -5.09 -8.31
C ASN A 64 7.81 -5.69 -7.14
N PHE A 65 6.79 -4.98 -6.69
CA PHE A 65 5.97 -5.38 -5.56
C PHE A 65 4.50 -5.33 -5.94
N VAL A 66 3.71 -6.20 -5.32
CA VAL A 66 2.26 -6.27 -5.54
C VAL A 66 1.58 -5.49 -4.42
N LEU A 67 0.70 -4.57 -4.79
CA LEU A 67 -0.14 -3.84 -3.84
C LEU A 67 -1.30 -4.75 -3.42
N LEU A 68 -1.31 -5.20 -2.17
CA LEU A 68 -2.33 -6.13 -1.67
C LEU A 68 -3.54 -5.34 -1.15
N THR A 69 -4.29 -4.75 -2.07
CA THR A 69 -5.39 -3.84 -1.76
C THR A 69 -6.45 -4.46 -0.86
N GLN A 70 -6.74 -5.76 -1.03
CA GLN A 70 -7.72 -6.47 -0.20
C GLN A 70 -7.27 -6.63 1.24
N GLN A 71 -6.00 -6.37 1.54
CA GLN A 71 -5.47 -6.42 2.89
C GLN A 71 -5.31 -5.02 3.51
N MET A 72 -5.94 -4.03 2.91
CA MET A 72 -5.97 -2.67 3.44
C MET A 72 -6.46 -2.68 4.89
N THR A 73 -5.73 -2.02 5.77
CA THR A 73 -6.03 -2.05 7.19
C THR A 73 -5.61 -0.74 7.86
N SER A 74 -6.20 -0.50 9.01
CA SER A 74 -5.85 0.63 9.85
C SER A 74 -4.76 0.22 10.84
N VAL A 75 -3.70 1.02 10.93
CA VAL A 75 -2.60 0.78 11.87
C VAL A 75 -2.37 2.00 12.74
N PRO A 76 -1.82 1.81 13.96
CA PRO A 76 -1.40 2.95 14.76
C PRO A 76 -0.33 3.75 14.03
N LYS A 77 -0.45 5.06 14.07
CA LYS A 77 0.51 5.99 13.48
C LYS A 77 1.95 5.71 13.95
N SER A 78 2.08 5.25 15.20
CA SER A 78 3.36 5.02 15.85
C SER A 78 4.19 3.90 15.21
N ILE A 79 3.59 2.99 14.45
CA ILE A 79 4.35 1.92 13.81
C ILE A 79 4.95 2.34 12.46
N LEU A 80 4.54 3.47 11.91
CA LEU A 80 5.04 3.97 10.63
C LEU A 80 6.23 4.91 10.90
N LYS A 81 7.41 4.35 11.08
CA LYS A 81 8.60 5.07 11.53
C LYS A 81 9.55 5.46 10.41
N THR A 82 9.78 4.56 9.44
CA THR A 82 10.78 4.78 8.40
C THR A 82 10.09 5.10 7.08
N GLU A 83 10.04 6.38 6.78
CA GLU A 83 9.50 6.92 5.54
C GLU A 83 10.54 6.75 4.43
N LEU A 84 10.15 6.16 3.30
CA LEU A 84 11.08 5.82 2.23
C LEU A 84 10.97 6.76 1.03
N THR A 85 9.77 6.86 0.46
CA THR A 85 9.56 7.68 -0.75
C THR A 85 8.07 7.95 -0.94
N SER A 86 7.76 8.87 -1.84
CA SER A 86 6.38 9.15 -2.23
C SER A 86 6.01 8.29 -3.44
N LEU A 87 4.83 7.68 -3.41
CA LEU A 87 4.26 6.95 -4.53
C LEU A 87 3.11 7.73 -5.18
N GLU A 88 3.16 9.05 -5.11
CA GLU A 88 2.15 9.93 -5.72
C GLU A 88 1.99 9.66 -7.22
N SER A 89 3.06 9.25 -7.91
CA SER A 89 3.02 8.93 -9.34
C SER A 89 2.14 7.70 -9.64
N PHE A 90 1.84 6.88 -8.64
CA PHE A 90 0.96 5.71 -8.78
C PHE A 90 -0.45 5.99 -8.27
N ARG A 91 -0.79 7.24 -8.04
CA ARG A 91 -2.08 7.65 -7.46
C ARG A 91 -3.28 7.01 -8.17
N TYR A 92 -3.30 7.06 -9.48
CA TYR A 92 -4.45 6.56 -10.25
C TYR A 92 -4.61 5.05 -10.11
N GLU A 93 -3.51 4.31 -10.19
CA GLU A 93 -3.52 2.85 -10.04
C GLU A 93 -3.97 2.44 -8.65
N ILE A 94 -3.49 3.15 -7.63
CA ILE A 94 -3.84 2.86 -6.23
C ILE A 94 -5.32 3.15 -5.97
N LEU A 95 -5.81 4.30 -6.39
CA LEU A 95 -7.22 4.66 -6.19
C LEU A 95 -8.15 3.77 -6.99
N ALA A 96 -7.76 3.40 -8.23
CA ALA A 96 -8.54 2.48 -9.04
C ALA A 96 -8.65 1.10 -8.38
N ALA A 97 -7.55 0.64 -7.75
CA ALA A 97 -7.56 -0.64 -7.03
C ALA A 97 -8.50 -0.58 -5.81
N ILE A 98 -8.49 0.52 -5.08
CA ILE A 98 -9.38 0.71 -3.94
C ILE A 98 -10.84 0.75 -4.40
N ASP A 99 -11.12 1.47 -5.49
CA ASP A 99 -12.46 1.53 -6.07
C ASP A 99 -12.93 0.15 -6.51
N MET A 100 -12.05 -0.64 -7.11
CA MET A 100 -12.35 -2.02 -7.48
C MET A 100 -12.74 -2.86 -6.27
N LEU A 101 -12.00 -2.70 -5.17
CA LEU A 101 -12.26 -3.44 -3.94
C LEU A 101 -13.64 -3.10 -3.36
N ILE A 102 -14.02 -1.83 -3.41
CA ILE A 102 -15.23 -1.32 -2.72
C ILE A 102 -16.46 -1.44 -3.61
N SER A 103 -16.35 -1.03 -4.87
CA SER A 103 -17.52 -0.93 -5.77
C SER A 103 -17.54 -1.97 -6.88
N GLY A 104 -16.41 -2.66 -7.12
CA GLY A 104 -16.32 -3.66 -8.18
C GLY A 104 -16.21 -3.06 -9.58
N ILE A 105 -15.85 -1.79 -9.68
CA ILE A 105 -15.79 -1.08 -10.97
C ILE A 105 -14.36 -0.92 -11.46
#